data_f710e7aa908fde0958db26ce780ac4a5
#
_entry.id   f710e7aa908fde0958db26ce780ac4a5
#
_cell.length_a   1.000
_cell.length_b   1.000
_cell.length_c   1.000
_cell.angle_alpha   90.00
_cell.angle_beta   90.00
_cell.angle_gamma   90.00
#
_symmetry.space_group_name_H-M   'P 1'
#
loop_
_entity.id
_entity.type
_entity.pdbx_description
1 polymer ?
#
loop_
_entity_poly.entity_id
_entity_poly.type
_entity_poly.pdbx_seq_one_letter_code
_entity_poly.pdbx_strand_id
1 'polypeptide(L)'
;SADLFTNKKSKTNPEVSKAMLEAAIPMLEALSDWTQDAVHDGLVALAERLEVKNATLMWPVRIAAAGQAVTPGGAVEICRILGREETIRRLRLGLDKL
;
A
#
# COMPACT_ATOMS: atom_id res chain seq x y z
N SER A 1 8.46 8.91 -8.78
CA SER A 1 9.87 8.69 -8.50
C SER A 1 10.03 7.68 -7.37
N ALA A 2 11.04 6.82 -7.49
CA ALA A 2 11.35 5.82 -6.45
C ALA A 2 11.68 6.46 -5.10
N ASP A 3 12.14 7.70 -5.08
CA ASP A 3 12.47 8.42 -3.84
C ASP A 3 11.25 8.63 -2.95
N LEU A 4 10.05 8.71 -3.51
CA LEU A 4 8.83 8.85 -2.73
C LEU A 4 8.59 7.64 -1.81
N PHE A 5 9.14 6.49 -2.16
CA PHE A 5 8.99 5.28 -1.38
C PHE A 5 9.93 5.21 -0.17
N THR A 6 10.87 6.15 -0.06
CA THR A 6 11.78 6.21 1.09
C THR A 6 11.18 7.09 2.18
N ASN A 7 10.98 6.52 3.37
CA ASN A 7 10.48 7.26 4.52
C ASN A 7 11.06 6.68 5.80
N LYS A 8 11.81 7.50 6.51
CA LYS A 8 12.52 7.09 7.73
C LYS A 8 11.58 6.66 8.84
N LYS A 9 10.52 7.41 9.05
CA LYS A 9 9.52 7.11 10.10
C LYS A 9 8.82 5.78 9.86
N SER A 10 8.53 5.48 8.62
CA SER A 10 7.86 4.23 8.23
C SER A 10 8.84 3.09 8.04
N LYS A 11 10.15 3.35 8.14
CA LYS A 11 11.22 2.37 7.92
C LYS A 11 11.15 1.76 6.53
N THR A 12 10.87 2.59 5.52
CA THR A 12 10.78 2.14 4.13
C THR A 12 11.89 2.73 3.28
N ASN A 13 12.19 2.01 2.21
CA ASN A 13 13.08 2.40 1.13
C ASN A 13 12.56 1.67 -0.12
N PRO A 14 13.15 1.86 -1.31
CA PRO A 14 12.66 1.16 -2.50
C PRO A 14 12.65 -0.36 -2.37
N GLU A 15 13.64 -0.95 -1.74
CA GLU A 15 13.71 -2.41 -1.57
C GLU A 15 12.59 -2.93 -0.67
N VAL A 16 12.40 -2.31 0.49
CA VAL A 16 11.32 -2.67 1.41
C VAL A 16 9.96 -2.43 0.75
N SER A 17 9.80 -1.30 0.07
CA SER A 17 8.55 -0.95 -0.60
C SER A 17 8.19 -1.97 -1.68
N LYS A 18 9.18 -2.45 -2.43
CA LYS A 18 8.96 -3.49 -3.43
C LYS A 18 8.38 -4.75 -2.77
N ALA A 19 8.99 -5.21 -1.68
CA ALA A 19 8.51 -6.39 -0.96
C ALA A 19 7.09 -6.18 -0.41
N MET A 20 6.80 -4.97 0.10
CA MET A 20 5.48 -4.65 0.63
C MET A 20 4.41 -4.66 -0.47
N LEU A 21 4.69 -4.06 -1.63
CA LEU A 21 3.75 -4.06 -2.73
C LEU A 21 3.52 -5.46 -3.30
N GLU A 22 4.59 -6.26 -3.39
CA GLU A 22 4.47 -7.65 -3.84
C GLU A 22 3.56 -8.48 -2.94
N ALA A 23 3.59 -8.20 -1.64
CA ALA A 23 2.72 -8.88 -0.68
C ALA A 23 1.30 -8.30 -0.67
N ALA A 24 1.15 -6.98 -0.81
CA ALA A 24 -0.14 -6.32 -0.72
C ALA A 24 -1.05 -6.61 -1.90
N ILE A 25 -0.50 -6.66 -3.11
CA ILE A 25 -1.31 -6.84 -4.33
C ILE A 25 -2.18 -8.10 -4.27
N PRO A 26 -1.62 -9.30 -4.04
CA PRO A 26 -2.47 -10.50 -4.00
C PRO A 26 -3.47 -10.49 -2.85
N MET A 27 -3.11 -9.93 -1.70
CA MET A 27 -4.03 -9.84 -0.57
C MET A 27 -5.22 -8.95 -0.92
N LEU A 28 -4.95 -7.77 -1.49
CA LEU A 28 -6.01 -6.84 -1.86
C LEU A 28 -6.89 -7.39 -2.97
N GLU A 29 -6.31 -8.10 -3.94
CA GLU A 29 -7.07 -8.76 -4.99
C GLU A 29 -8.03 -9.81 -4.45
N ALA A 30 -7.65 -10.48 -3.38
CA ALA A 30 -8.41 -11.60 -2.83
C ALA A 30 -9.50 -11.18 -1.84
N LEU A 31 -9.57 -9.90 -1.45
CA LEU A 31 -10.61 -9.44 -0.53
C LEU A 31 -12.00 -9.67 -1.12
N SER A 32 -12.89 -10.28 -0.35
CA SER A 32 -14.25 -10.51 -0.81
C SER A 32 -15.05 -9.22 -0.93
N ASP A 33 -14.80 -8.26 -0.01
CA ASP A 33 -15.43 -6.94 -0.03
C ASP A 33 -14.38 -5.86 -0.18
N TRP A 34 -14.79 -4.74 -0.80
CA TRP A 34 -13.92 -3.57 -0.91
C TRP A 34 -14.54 -2.41 -0.13
N THR A 35 -14.45 -2.52 1.19
CA THR A 35 -14.91 -1.51 2.12
C THR A 35 -13.70 -0.95 2.88
N GLN A 36 -13.88 0.19 3.53
CA GLN A 36 -12.82 0.75 4.34
C GLN A 36 -12.34 -0.24 5.40
N ASP A 37 -13.28 -0.88 6.10
CA ASP A 37 -12.94 -1.87 7.14
C ASP A 37 -12.24 -3.10 6.56
N ALA A 38 -12.70 -3.62 5.44
CA ALA A 38 -12.08 -4.80 4.83
C ALA A 38 -10.64 -4.50 4.37
N VAL A 39 -10.43 -3.36 3.74
CA VAL A 39 -9.08 -2.94 3.30
C VAL A 39 -8.18 -2.70 4.51
N HIS A 40 -8.69 -1.98 5.52
CA HIS A 40 -7.94 -1.71 6.75
C HIS A 40 -7.53 -3.02 7.44
N ASP A 41 -8.49 -3.89 7.69
CA ASP A 41 -8.24 -5.13 8.42
C ASP A 41 -7.31 -6.05 7.63
N GLY A 42 -7.45 -6.09 6.31
CA GLY A 42 -6.57 -6.86 5.45
C GLY A 42 -5.13 -6.38 5.51
N LEU A 43 -4.91 -5.06 5.44
CA LEU A 43 -3.57 -4.49 5.52
C LEU A 43 -2.95 -4.68 6.91
N VAL A 44 -3.72 -4.48 7.98
CA VAL A 44 -3.22 -4.68 9.34
C VAL A 44 -2.83 -6.15 9.57
N ALA A 45 -3.67 -7.08 9.14
CA ALA A 45 -3.38 -8.50 9.26
C ALA A 45 -2.14 -8.89 8.44
N LEU A 46 -1.98 -8.32 7.26
CA LEU A 46 -0.80 -8.58 6.42
C LEU A 46 0.47 -8.06 7.08
N ALA A 47 0.44 -6.85 7.63
CA ALA A 47 1.60 -6.29 8.34
C ALA A 47 2.01 -7.18 9.50
N GLU A 48 1.03 -7.72 10.23
CA GLU A 48 1.29 -8.64 11.33
C GLU A 48 1.98 -9.93 10.82
N ARG A 49 1.46 -10.51 9.74
CA ARG A 49 2.08 -11.71 9.14
C ARG A 49 3.50 -11.46 8.64
N LEU A 50 3.75 -10.26 8.11
CA LEU A 50 5.07 -9.87 7.62
C LEU A 50 6.00 -9.43 8.75
N GLU A 51 5.48 -9.32 9.97
CA GLU A 51 6.23 -8.86 11.14
C GLU A 51 6.83 -7.47 10.94
N VAL A 52 6.03 -6.58 10.35
CA VAL A 52 6.41 -5.18 10.15
C VAL A 52 5.36 -4.27 10.80
N LYS A 53 5.73 -3.02 11.02
CA LYS A 53 4.78 -2.00 11.49
C LYS A 53 3.75 -1.72 10.41
N ASN A 54 2.55 -1.34 10.81
CA ASN A 54 1.50 -0.94 9.86
C ASN A 54 2.02 0.14 8.90
N ALA A 55 2.74 1.12 9.41
CA ALA A 55 3.28 2.22 8.59
C ALA A 55 4.24 1.71 7.50
N THR A 56 5.01 0.67 7.80
CA THR A 56 5.97 0.10 6.84
C THR A 56 5.26 -0.48 5.61
N LEU A 57 4.10 -1.08 5.83
CA LEU A 57 3.28 -1.59 4.73
C LEU A 57 2.43 -0.49 4.10
N MET A 58 1.80 0.34 4.91
CA MET A 58 0.86 1.34 4.42
C MET A 58 1.51 2.49 3.66
N TRP A 59 2.76 2.85 3.98
CA TRP A 59 3.45 3.92 3.26
C TRP A 59 3.59 3.61 1.77
N PRO A 60 4.19 2.46 1.36
CA PRO A 60 4.29 2.17 -0.07
C PRO A 60 2.94 2.02 -0.77
N VAL A 61 1.94 1.47 -0.08
CA VAL A 61 0.59 1.36 -0.65
C VAL A 61 0.03 2.76 -0.93
N ARG A 62 0.14 3.67 0.03
CA ARG A 62 -0.34 5.05 -0.14
C ARG A 62 0.39 5.77 -1.26
N ILE A 63 1.71 5.67 -1.29
CA ILE A 63 2.53 6.33 -2.32
C ILE A 63 2.19 5.79 -3.71
N ALA A 64 2.10 4.48 -3.87
CA ALA A 64 1.78 3.87 -5.16
C ALA A 64 0.36 4.27 -5.62
N ALA A 65 -0.60 4.26 -4.71
CA ALA A 65 -1.98 4.59 -5.02
C ALA A 65 -2.18 6.08 -5.33
N ALA A 66 -1.51 6.95 -4.58
CA ALA A 66 -1.69 8.41 -4.70
C ALA A 66 -0.70 9.07 -5.65
N GLY A 67 0.50 8.52 -5.81
CA GLY A 67 1.54 9.10 -6.64
C GLY A 67 2.21 10.32 -6.04
N GLN A 68 1.98 10.60 -4.75
CA GLN A 68 2.55 11.78 -4.08
C GLN A 68 2.66 11.53 -2.59
N ALA A 69 3.57 12.26 -1.94
CA ALA A 69 3.86 12.08 -0.52
C ALA A 69 2.80 12.67 0.40
N VAL A 70 2.15 13.75 -0.02
CA VAL A 70 1.10 14.40 0.77
C VAL A 70 -0.24 14.08 0.15
N THR A 71 -1.15 13.52 0.95
CA THR A 71 -2.45 13.07 0.46
C THR A 71 -3.56 13.51 1.42
N PRO A 72 -4.80 13.64 0.93
CA PRO A 72 -5.94 14.05 1.77
C PRO A 72 -6.39 12.97 2.76
N GLY A 73 -5.75 11.82 2.78
CA GLY A 73 -6.08 10.74 3.70
C GLY A 73 -5.01 9.68 3.68
N GLY A 74 -5.17 8.65 4.49
CA GLY A 74 -4.25 7.53 4.56
C GLY A 74 -4.46 6.50 3.46
N ALA A 75 -3.64 5.46 3.47
CA ALA A 75 -3.69 4.40 2.45
C ALA A 75 -5.08 3.78 2.30
N VAL A 76 -5.73 3.47 3.42
CA VAL A 76 -7.05 2.81 3.40
C VAL A 76 -8.10 3.68 2.71
N GLU A 77 -8.13 4.98 3.07
CA GLU A 77 -9.10 5.91 2.48
C GLU A 77 -8.88 6.07 0.98
N ILE A 78 -7.64 6.19 0.55
CA ILE A 78 -7.31 6.34 -0.87
C ILE A 78 -7.71 5.09 -1.64
N CYS A 79 -7.41 3.91 -1.12
CA CYS A 79 -7.79 2.64 -1.75
C CYS A 79 -9.31 2.53 -1.87
N ARG A 80 -10.05 2.96 -0.84
CA ARG A 80 -11.51 2.93 -0.87
C ARG A 80 -12.05 3.85 -1.96
N ILE A 81 -11.51 5.08 -2.03
CA ILE A 81 -11.94 6.06 -3.03
C ILE A 81 -11.68 5.57 -4.45
N LEU A 82 -10.51 5.00 -4.68
CA LEU A 82 -10.12 4.51 -6.01
C LEU A 82 -10.88 3.27 -6.44
N GLY A 83 -11.28 2.43 -5.49
CA GLY A 83 -11.84 1.11 -5.77
C GLY A 83 -10.76 0.08 -6.02
N ARG A 84 -11.14 -1.20 -6.01
CA ARG A 84 -10.18 -2.31 -6.14
C ARG A 84 -9.38 -2.27 -7.43
N GLU A 85 -10.06 -2.18 -8.56
CA GLU A 85 -9.41 -2.29 -9.86
C GLU A 85 -8.36 -1.19 -10.07
N GLU A 86 -8.72 0.05 -9.79
CA GLU A 86 -7.80 1.16 -9.95
C GLU A 86 -6.66 1.11 -8.93
N THR A 87 -6.95 0.71 -7.69
CA THR A 87 -5.92 0.52 -6.66
C THR A 87 -4.87 -0.48 -7.14
N ILE A 88 -5.31 -1.66 -7.56
CA ILE A 88 -4.38 -2.71 -8.01
C ILE A 88 -3.56 -2.24 -9.20
N ARG A 89 -4.18 -1.56 -10.16
CA ARG A 89 -3.48 -1.03 -11.32
C ARG A 89 -2.34 -0.08 -10.89
N ARG A 90 -2.62 0.82 -9.97
CA ARG A 90 -1.63 1.78 -9.49
C ARG A 90 -0.53 1.12 -8.66
N LEU A 91 -0.88 0.14 -7.85
CA LEU A 91 0.14 -0.59 -7.07
C LEU A 91 1.09 -1.33 -8.01
N ARG A 92 0.58 -1.93 -9.08
CA ARG A 92 1.43 -2.60 -10.07
C ARG A 92 2.34 -1.63 -10.80
N LEU A 93 1.83 -0.45 -11.17
CA LEU A 93 2.65 0.59 -11.79
C LEU A 93 3.75 1.06 -10.84
N GLY A 94 3.42 1.22 -9.56
CA GLY A 94 4.41 1.59 -8.56
C GLY A 94 5.48 0.52 -8.40
N LEU A 95 5.08 -0.73 -8.37
CA LEU A 95 5.99 -1.87 -8.27
C LEU A 95 6.96 -1.90 -9.47
N ASP A 96 6.46 -1.62 -10.67
CA ASP A 96 7.29 -1.60 -11.87
C ASP A 96 8.41 -0.55 -11.81
N LYS A 97 8.25 0.49 -10.98
CA LYS A 97 9.25 1.55 -10.81
C LYS A 97 10.31 1.20 -9.77
N LEU A 98 10.10 0.13 -9.04
CA LEU A 98 11.00 -0.33 -8.00
C LEU A 98 11.80 -1.54 -8.46
#